data_6b771a5e22264654773e354d2ff84293
#
_entry.id   6b771a5e22264654773e354d2ff84293
#
_cell.length_a   1.000
_cell.length_b   1.000
_cell.length_c   1.000
_cell.angle_alpha   90.00
_cell.angle_beta   90.00
_cell.angle_gamma   90.00
#
_symmetry.space_group_name_H-M   'P 1'
#
loop_
_entity.id
_entity.type
_entity.pdbx_description
1 polymer ?
#
loop_
_entity_poly.entity_id
_entity_poly.type
_entity_poly.pdbx_seq_one_letter_code
_entity_poly.pdbx_strand_id
1 'polypeptide(L)'
;MEEINYKVRVLIVEDEPLIAENLAMYLNNNDYEVAGIAYDFEEGMLSLKEGKPDIVLLDINLEGKQDGIDLGKYIHEKLGIPFVFLSSYSDKNTLDRAKQVQPSGYLVKPFHEKTLLTTLEISLANFAGFSNPKNVDLNLDAINSFLHSPLSQREFEVLQLIYGGKTNQQI
;
A
#
# COMPACT_ATOMS: atom_id res chain seq x y z
N MET A 1 -2.31 23.87 22.42
CA MET A 1 -2.92 22.71 21.76
C MET A 1 -1.79 21.74 21.44
N GLU A 2 -1.81 20.58 22.08
CA GLU A 2 -0.90 19.52 21.68
C GLU A 2 -1.29 19.09 20.26
N GLU A 3 -0.39 19.23 19.30
CA GLU A 3 -0.55 18.59 17.99
C GLU A 3 -0.60 17.08 18.23
N ILE A 4 -1.77 16.48 18.02
CA ILE A 4 -1.90 15.01 18.01
C ILE A 4 -1.12 14.56 16.77
N ASN A 5 0.13 14.19 16.98
CA ASN A 5 0.97 13.63 15.93
C ASN A 5 0.47 12.20 15.64
N TYR A 6 -0.53 12.11 14.76
CA TYR A 6 -1.06 10.82 14.32
C TYR A 6 -0.03 10.13 13.42
N LYS A 7 0.45 8.97 13.86
CA LYS A 7 1.31 8.11 13.05
C LYS A 7 0.49 7.07 12.32
N VAL A 8 0.79 6.86 11.06
CA VAL A 8 0.19 5.78 10.27
C VAL A 8 0.58 4.43 10.87
N ARG A 9 -0.41 3.61 11.16
CA ARG A 9 -0.24 2.30 11.81
C ARG A 9 -0.12 1.21 10.76
N VAL A 10 1.01 0.53 10.73
CA VAL A 10 1.35 -0.50 9.75
C VAL A 10 1.35 -1.88 10.40
N LEU A 11 0.54 -2.80 9.89
CA LEU A 11 0.64 -4.22 10.21
C LEU A 11 1.62 -4.89 9.25
N ILE A 12 2.55 -5.66 9.77
CA ILE A 12 3.48 -6.48 9.00
C ILE A 12 3.01 -7.93 9.08
N VAL A 13 2.82 -8.59 7.93
CA VAL A 13 2.55 -10.03 7.84
C VAL A 13 3.64 -10.64 6.96
N GLU A 14 4.59 -11.30 7.60
CA GLU A 14 5.84 -11.80 6.97
C GLU A 14 6.35 -12.98 7.77
N ASP A 15 6.48 -14.17 7.15
CA ASP A 15 6.88 -15.40 7.83
C ASP A 15 8.38 -15.50 8.13
N GLU A 16 9.22 -14.69 7.47
CA GLU A 16 10.65 -14.59 7.77
C GLU A 16 10.92 -13.54 8.86
N PRO A 17 11.26 -13.95 10.13
CA PRO A 17 11.42 -13.02 11.24
C PRO A 17 12.44 -11.91 10.99
N LEU A 18 13.54 -12.22 10.30
CA LEU A 18 14.59 -11.23 10.01
C LEU A 18 14.09 -10.14 9.07
N ILE A 19 13.27 -10.48 8.09
CA ILE A 19 12.65 -9.52 7.17
C ILE A 19 11.63 -8.67 7.92
N ALA A 20 10.77 -9.30 8.74
CA ALA A 20 9.78 -8.60 9.54
C ALA A 20 10.41 -7.59 10.52
N GLU A 21 11.50 -7.97 11.19
CA GLU A 21 12.25 -7.09 12.10
C GLU A 21 12.90 -5.92 11.35
N ASN A 22 13.47 -6.15 10.17
CA ASN A 22 14.03 -5.07 9.34
C ASN A 22 12.95 -4.09 8.88
N LEU A 23 11.78 -4.58 8.47
CA LEU A 23 10.64 -3.74 8.14
C LEU A 23 10.22 -2.88 9.33
N ALA A 24 10.08 -3.49 10.51
CA ALA A 24 9.71 -2.79 11.73
C ALA A 24 10.73 -1.70 12.10
N MET A 25 12.02 -1.99 11.94
CA MET A 25 13.09 -1.01 12.17
C MET A 25 12.97 0.19 11.21
N TYR A 26 12.78 -0.06 9.91
CA TYR A 26 12.61 1.02 8.92
C TYR A 26 11.40 1.89 9.23
N LEU A 27 10.28 1.28 9.59
CA LEU A 27 9.06 2.01 9.94
C LEU A 27 9.23 2.86 11.20
N ASN A 28 9.80 2.28 12.27
CA ASN A 28 10.00 2.98 13.54
C ASN A 28 11.03 4.12 13.45
N ASN A 29 11.99 4.05 12.53
CA ASN A 29 12.95 5.13 12.27
C ASN A 29 12.34 6.28 11.45
N ASN A 30 11.15 6.11 10.95
CA ASN A 30 10.39 7.09 10.19
C ASN A 30 9.02 7.33 10.88
N ASP A 31 8.19 8.20 10.37
CA ASP A 31 6.95 8.62 11.04
C ASP A 31 5.80 7.59 10.95
N TYR A 32 6.13 6.28 11.07
CA TYR A 32 5.17 5.18 11.11
C TYR A 32 5.14 4.52 12.49
N GLU A 33 4.04 3.87 12.81
CA GLU A 33 3.87 3.02 13.99
C GLU A 33 3.64 1.57 13.53
N VAL A 34 4.41 0.62 14.07
CA VAL A 34 4.16 -0.81 13.84
C VAL A 34 2.98 -1.25 14.71
N ALA A 35 1.84 -1.51 14.08
CA ALA A 35 0.62 -1.96 14.75
C ALA A 35 0.72 -3.42 15.26
N GLY A 36 1.60 -4.21 14.64
CA GLY A 36 1.88 -5.59 15.00
C GLY A 36 2.73 -6.26 13.92
N ILE A 37 3.26 -7.43 14.27
CA ILE A 37 3.94 -8.35 13.36
C ILE A 37 3.22 -9.70 13.47
N ALA A 38 2.85 -10.29 12.35
CA ALA A 38 2.25 -11.61 12.25
C ALA A 38 3.12 -12.45 11.31
N TYR A 39 3.31 -13.72 11.66
CA TYR A 39 4.22 -14.60 10.95
C TYR A 39 3.50 -15.66 10.10
N ASP A 40 2.18 -15.71 10.19
CA ASP A 40 1.36 -16.60 9.39
C ASP A 40 -0.03 -16.00 9.11
N PHE A 41 -0.85 -16.73 8.37
CA PHE A 41 -2.20 -16.31 8.01
C PHE A 41 -3.11 -16.09 9.24
N GLU A 42 -3.10 -17.00 10.20
CA GLU A 42 -3.95 -16.98 11.39
C GLU A 42 -3.61 -15.79 12.30
N GLU A 43 -2.32 -15.56 12.56
CA GLU A 43 -1.84 -14.40 13.29
C GLU A 43 -2.18 -13.10 12.56
N GLY A 44 -2.05 -13.08 11.23
CA GLY A 44 -2.46 -11.96 10.39
C GLY A 44 -3.95 -11.64 10.52
N MET A 45 -4.81 -12.65 10.46
CA MET A 45 -6.25 -12.49 10.65
C MET A 45 -6.62 -11.96 12.04
N LEU A 46 -5.94 -12.45 13.08
CA LEU A 46 -6.15 -11.97 14.45
C LEU A 46 -5.71 -10.49 14.59
N SER A 47 -4.51 -10.19 14.11
CA SER A 47 -3.94 -8.82 14.15
C SER A 47 -4.78 -7.80 13.40
N LEU A 48 -5.40 -8.18 12.27
CA LEU A 48 -6.32 -7.33 11.53
C LEU A 48 -7.59 -6.99 12.34
N LYS A 49 -8.11 -7.94 13.10
CA LYS A 49 -9.31 -7.74 13.92
C LYS A 49 -9.05 -6.87 15.14
N GLU A 50 -7.92 -7.07 15.80
CA GLU A 50 -7.57 -6.42 17.06
C GLU A 50 -6.80 -5.11 16.87
N GLY A 51 -5.86 -5.10 15.92
CA GLY A 51 -4.88 -4.05 15.75
C GLY A 51 -5.37 -2.80 15.02
N LYS A 52 -6.44 -2.89 14.23
CA LYS A 52 -6.97 -1.79 13.39
C LYS A 52 -5.87 -1.00 12.68
N PRO A 53 -5.06 -1.65 11.81
CA PRO A 53 -4.01 -0.96 11.07
C PRO A 53 -4.60 -0.03 9.99
N ASP A 54 -3.82 0.99 9.61
CA ASP A 54 -4.17 1.89 8.51
C ASP A 54 -3.73 1.33 7.16
N ILE A 55 -2.67 0.52 7.16
CA ILE A 55 -2.12 -0.15 5.98
C ILE A 55 -1.45 -1.46 6.39
N VAL A 56 -1.41 -2.42 5.49
CA VAL A 56 -0.78 -3.73 5.71
C VAL A 56 0.37 -3.94 4.73
N LEU A 57 1.53 -4.35 5.24
CA LEU A 57 2.60 -4.97 4.45
C LEU A 57 2.41 -6.49 4.51
N LEU A 58 2.25 -7.14 3.38
CA LEU A 58 1.78 -8.51 3.31
C LEU A 58 2.65 -9.35 2.36
N ASP A 59 3.40 -10.29 2.91
CA ASP A 59 4.09 -11.26 2.05
C ASP A 59 3.08 -12.14 1.31
N ILE A 60 3.33 -12.35 0.02
CA ILE A 60 2.55 -13.26 -0.81
C ILE A 60 2.74 -14.71 -0.38
N ASN A 61 3.99 -15.08 -0.06
CA ASN A 61 4.39 -16.47 0.17
C ASN A 61 4.42 -16.83 1.67
N LEU A 62 3.30 -16.68 2.36
CA LEU A 62 3.20 -17.17 3.74
C LEU A 62 3.20 -18.70 3.76
N GLU A 63 3.93 -19.29 4.73
CA GLU A 63 3.89 -20.72 4.95
C GLU A 63 2.50 -21.16 5.45
N GLY A 64 1.97 -22.24 4.88
CA GLY A 64 0.71 -22.83 5.33
C GLY A 64 -0.25 -23.22 4.22
N LYS A 65 -1.52 -23.44 4.58
CA LYS A 65 -2.57 -23.80 3.61
C LYS A 65 -3.14 -22.57 2.87
N GLN A 66 -3.10 -21.43 3.52
CA GLN A 66 -3.55 -20.14 2.99
C GLN A 66 -2.36 -19.23 2.88
N ASP A 67 -2.28 -18.53 1.75
CA ASP A 67 -1.17 -17.63 1.44
C ASP A 67 -1.54 -16.14 1.69
N GLY A 68 -0.59 -15.25 1.43
CA GLY A 68 -0.83 -13.81 1.57
C GLY A 68 -1.87 -13.28 0.59
N ILE A 69 -2.08 -13.93 -0.55
CA ILE A 69 -3.13 -13.53 -1.50
C ILE A 69 -4.52 -13.78 -0.92
N ASP A 70 -4.71 -14.90 -0.19
CA ASP A 70 -5.97 -15.19 0.50
C ASP A 70 -6.25 -14.15 1.58
N LEU A 71 -5.22 -13.73 2.32
CA LEU A 71 -5.36 -12.64 3.31
C LEU A 71 -5.63 -11.29 2.64
N GLY A 72 -4.95 -10.99 1.54
CA GLY A 72 -5.19 -9.78 0.72
C GLY A 72 -6.62 -9.70 0.20
N LYS A 73 -7.19 -10.84 -0.22
CA LYS A 73 -8.59 -10.94 -0.61
C LYS A 73 -9.53 -10.59 0.54
N TYR A 74 -9.28 -11.12 1.73
CA TYR A 74 -10.06 -10.78 2.92
C TYR A 74 -9.97 -9.28 3.26
N ILE A 75 -8.77 -8.71 3.20
CA ILE A 75 -8.56 -7.27 3.46
C ILE A 75 -9.36 -6.43 2.45
N HIS A 76 -9.27 -6.75 1.17
CA HIS A 76 -9.97 -6.03 0.11
C HIS A 76 -11.50 -6.12 0.26
N GLU A 77 -12.05 -7.33 0.42
CA GLU A 77 -13.49 -7.57 0.40
C GLU A 77 -14.20 -7.20 1.71
N LYS A 78 -13.51 -7.32 2.86
CA LYS A 78 -14.13 -7.20 4.19
C LYS A 78 -13.72 -5.98 4.98
N LEU A 79 -12.47 -5.52 4.82
CA LEU A 79 -11.93 -4.42 5.63
C LEU A 79 -11.84 -3.11 4.84
N GLY A 80 -11.57 -3.17 3.54
CA GLY A 80 -11.45 -1.98 2.70
C GLY A 80 -10.33 -1.05 3.14
N ILE A 81 -9.20 -1.60 3.61
CA ILE A 81 -7.99 -0.85 3.94
C ILE A 81 -6.90 -1.12 2.89
N PRO A 82 -5.94 -0.20 2.68
CA PRO A 82 -4.85 -0.42 1.74
C PRO A 82 -3.91 -1.51 2.21
N PHE A 83 -3.33 -2.25 1.28
CA PHE A 83 -2.26 -3.20 1.54
C PHE A 83 -1.27 -3.25 0.39
N VAL A 84 -0.01 -3.52 0.72
CA VAL A 84 1.11 -3.66 -0.20
C VAL A 84 1.61 -5.08 -0.15
N PHE A 85 1.69 -5.75 -1.30
CA PHE A 85 2.33 -7.05 -1.37
C PHE A 85 3.85 -6.94 -1.32
N LEU A 86 4.46 -7.79 -0.49
CA LEU A 86 5.88 -8.10 -0.52
C LEU A 86 6.05 -9.40 -1.30
N SER A 87 6.98 -9.45 -2.24
CA SER A 87 7.19 -10.64 -3.08
C SER A 87 8.65 -10.85 -3.39
N SER A 88 9.15 -12.07 -3.18
CA SER A 88 10.28 -12.60 -3.89
C SER A 88 9.78 -13.10 -5.24
N TYR A 89 10.50 -12.87 -6.31
CA TYR A 89 10.18 -13.17 -7.71
C TYR A 89 9.12 -14.28 -7.88
N SER A 90 7.89 -13.90 -8.17
CA SER A 90 6.77 -14.82 -8.29
C SER A 90 6.55 -15.20 -9.75
N ASP A 91 6.14 -16.45 -9.98
CA ASP A 91 5.71 -16.90 -11.29
C ASP A 91 4.48 -16.11 -11.78
N LYS A 92 4.18 -16.24 -13.07
CA LYS A 92 3.08 -15.51 -13.71
C LYS A 92 1.72 -15.78 -13.06
N ASN A 93 1.46 -17.02 -12.62
CA ASN A 93 0.19 -17.39 -11.99
C ASN A 93 -0.01 -16.68 -10.66
N THR A 94 1.02 -16.61 -9.84
CA THR A 94 1.01 -15.88 -8.57
C THR A 94 0.77 -14.39 -8.78
N LEU A 95 1.44 -13.78 -9.77
CA LEU A 95 1.21 -12.38 -10.14
C LEU A 95 -0.22 -12.13 -10.64
N ASP A 96 -0.77 -13.00 -11.44
CA ASP A 96 -2.14 -12.86 -11.95
C ASP A 96 -3.19 -13.01 -10.83
N ARG A 97 -2.96 -13.91 -9.87
CA ARG A 97 -3.78 -14.01 -8.66
C ARG A 97 -3.67 -12.74 -7.80
N ALA A 98 -2.45 -12.25 -7.56
CA ALA A 98 -2.20 -11.06 -6.76
C ALA A 98 -2.88 -9.80 -7.33
N LYS A 99 -2.89 -9.63 -8.65
CA LYS A 99 -3.59 -8.51 -9.31
C LYS A 99 -5.09 -8.53 -9.10
N GLN A 100 -5.71 -9.73 -9.03
CA GLN A 100 -7.16 -9.87 -8.88
C GLN A 100 -7.68 -9.35 -7.53
N VAL A 101 -6.85 -9.34 -6.50
CA VAL A 101 -7.23 -8.84 -5.17
C VAL A 101 -6.98 -7.35 -4.97
N GLN A 102 -6.54 -6.66 -6.02
CA GLN A 102 -6.37 -5.20 -6.09
C GLN A 102 -5.53 -4.60 -4.94
N PRO A 103 -4.26 -5.01 -4.79
CA PRO A 103 -3.38 -4.39 -3.81
C PRO A 103 -3.16 -2.90 -4.14
N SER A 104 -2.92 -2.09 -3.12
CA SER A 104 -2.60 -0.66 -3.28
C SER A 104 -1.16 -0.44 -3.74
N GLY A 105 -0.29 -1.43 -3.59
CA GLY A 105 1.10 -1.41 -4.01
C GLY A 105 1.71 -2.81 -4.07
N TYR A 106 2.91 -2.86 -4.64
CA TYR A 106 3.68 -4.09 -4.82
C TYR A 106 5.16 -3.79 -4.63
N LEU A 107 5.85 -4.55 -3.80
CA LEU A 107 7.26 -4.37 -3.48
C LEU A 107 8.02 -5.68 -3.65
N VAL A 108 9.03 -5.66 -4.52
CA VAL A 108 9.84 -6.86 -4.82
C VAL A 108 11.03 -6.94 -3.88
N LYS A 109 11.22 -8.09 -3.23
CA LYS A 109 12.40 -8.40 -2.40
C LYS A 109 13.62 -8.72 -3.29
N PRO A 110 14.83 -8.31 -2.93
CA PRO A 110 15.17 -7.43 -1.80
C PRO A 110 14.87 -5.96 -2.12
N PHE A 111 14.47 -5.19 -1.12
CA PHE A 111 14.17 -3.77 -1.23
C PHE A 111 14.98 -2.95 -0.22
N HIS A 112 15.11 -1.66 -0.50
CA HIS A 112 15.74 -0.70 0.39
C HIS A 112 14.68 0.10 1.16
N GLU A 113 15.07 0.66 2.31
CA GLU A 113 14.23 1.51 3.15
C GLU A 113 13.50 2.60 2.33
N LYS A 114 14.22 3.34 1.49
CA LYS A 114 13.64 4.39 0.65
C LYS A 114 12.53 3.87 -0.27
N THR A 115 12.71 2.70 -0.87
CA THR A 115 11.72 2.09 -1.77
C THR A 115 10.47 1.69 -0.99
N LEU A 116 10.64 1.11 0.22
CA LEU A 116 9.54 0.78 1.12
C LEU A 116 8.71 2.02 1.46
N LEU A 117 9.36 3.07 1.95
CA LEU A 117 8.67 4.29 2.38
C LEU A 117 7.95 4.97 1.23
N THR A 118 8.58 5.08 0.06
CA THR A 118 7.95 5.64 -1.14
C THR A 118 6.74 4.81 -1.57
N THR A 119 6.84 3.48 -1.52
CA THR A 119 5.72 2.60 -1.87
C THR A 119 4.54 2.77 -0.90
N LEU A 120 4.81 2.89 0.40
CA LEU A 120 3.77 3.14 1.41
C LEU A 120 3.07 4.49 1.17
N GLU A 121 3.82 5.55 0.97
CA GLU A 121 3.27 6.90 0.71
C GLU A 121 2.37 6.91 -0.53
N ILE A 122 2.84 6.33 -1.64
CA ILE A 122 2.06 6.24 -2.88
C ILE A 122 0.81 5.39 -2.68
N SER A 123 0.93 4.25 -1.98
CA SER A 123 -0.19 3.34 -1.74
C SER A 123 -1.29 4.00 -0.89
N LEU A 124 -0.90 4.74 0.15
CA LEU A 124 -1.83 5.49 1.00
C LEU A 124 -2.51 6.62 0.22
N ALA A 125 -1.75 7.37 -0.57
CA ALA A 125 -2.28 8.45 -1.39
C ALA A 125 -3.28 7.95 -2.45
N ASN A 126 -2.93 6.88 -3.16
CA ASN A 126 -3.80 6.26 -4.15
C ASN A 126 -5.08 5.73 -3.51
N PHE A 127 -4.98 5.04 -2.38
CA PHE A 127 -6.14 4.49 -1.68
C PHE A 127 -7.09 5.61 -1.21
N ALA A 128 -6.56 6.69 -0.65
CA ALA A 128 -7.36 7.85 -0.24
C ALA A 128 -8.09 8.50 -1.43
N GLY A 129 -7.46 8.58 -2.59
CA GLY A 129 -8.06 9.06 -3.83
C GLY A 129 -9.19 8.17 -4.35
N PHE A 130 -9.05 6.85 -4.27
CA PHE A 130 -10.10 5.90 -4.69
C PHE A 130 -11.26 5.79 -3.70
N SER A 131 -11.02 5.96 -2.41
CA SER A 131 -12.05 5.90 -1.36
C SER A 131 -12.95 7.12 -1.35
N ASN A 132 -12.59 8.19 -2.03
CA ASN A 132 -13.37 9.42 -2.12
C ASN A 132 -13.55 9.88 -3.58
N PRO A 133 -14.37 9.17 -4.40
CA PRO A 133 -14.58 9.54 -5.79
C PRO A 133 -15.36 10.86 -5.98
N LYS A 134 -15.80 11.48 -4.89
CA LYS A 134 -16.48 12.78 -4.90
C LYS A 134 -15.54 13.86 -4.42
N ASN A 135 -14.97 14.62 -5.36
CA ASN A 135 -14.22 15.86 -5.17
C ASN A 135 -12.75 15.73 -4.71
N VAL A 136 -11.90 15.07 -5.46
CA VAL A 136 -10.56 15.61 -5.64
C VAL A 136 -10.66 16.61 -6.79
N ASP A 137 -10.91 17.85 -6.45
CA ASP A 137 -10.67 18.97 -7.36
C ASP A 137 -9.15 18.99 -7.60
N LEU A 138 -8.72 18.25 -8.63
CA LEU A 138 -7.32 18.25 -9.05
C LEU A 138 -6.99 19.65 -9.50
N ASN A 139 -6.44 20.43 -8.59
CA ASN A 139 -6.00 21.80 -8.86
C ASN A 139 -4.54 21.77 -9.31
N LEU A 140 -4.27 22.23 -10.52
CA LEU A 140 -2.94 22.29 -11.12
C LEU A 140 -1.94 23.06 -10.23
N ASP A 141 -2.36 24.15 -9.62
CA ASP A 141 -1.50 24.98 -8.76
C ASP A 141 -1.12 24.24 -7.47
N ALA A 142 -2.07 23.51 -6.87
CA ALA A 142 -1.81 22.69 -5.69
C ALA A 142 -0.82 21.55 -6.01
N ILE A 143 -0.98 20.86 -7.14
CA ILE A 143 -0.05 19.81 -7.57
C ILE A 143 1.34 20.39 -7.84
N ASN A 144 1.41 21.51 -8.57
CA ASN A 144 2.67 22.14 -8.90
C ASN A 144 3.44 22.68 -7.69
N SER A 145 2.76 22.95 -6.57
CA SER A 145 3.42 23.34 -5.33
C SER A 145 4.29 22.23 -4.70
N PHE A 146 4.03 20.96 -5.04
CA PHE A 146 4.79 19.79 -4.57
C PHE A 146 5.82 19.28 -5.58
N LEU A 147 5.78 19.75 -6.83
CA LEU A 147 6.65 19.24 -7.88
C LEU A 147 7.88 20.14 -8.08
N HIS A 148 9.06 19.52 -8.23
CA HIS A 148 10.28 20.25 -8.59
C HIS A 148 10.25 20.82 -10.03
N SER A 149 9.45 20.20 -10.90
CA SER A 149 9.19 20.66 -12.26
C SER A 149 7.67 20.75 -12.44
N PRO A 150 7.11 21.95 -12.59
CA PRO A 150 5.67 22.12 -12.68
C PRO A 150 5.10 21.49 -13.94
N LEU A 151 3.94 20.86 -13.83
CA LEU A 151 3.17 20.34 -14.95
C LEU A 151 2.61 21.51 -15.78
N SER A 152 2.67 21.36 -17.08
CA SER A 152 1.92 22.24 -18.00
C SER A 152 0.42 21.94 -17.91
N GLN A 153 -0.41 22.88 -18.37
CA GLN A 153 -1.87 22.69 -18.45
C GLN A 153 -2.25 21.42 -19.23
N ARG A 154 -1.53 21.13 -20.31
CA ARG A 154 -1.80 19.96 -21.17
C ARG A 154 -1.43 18.63 -20.50
N GLU A 155 -0.34 18.60 -19.77
CA GLU A 155 0.06 17.41 -18.98
C GLU A 155 -0.93 17.16 -17.84
N PHE A 156 -1.43 18.22 -17.23
CA PHE A 156 -2.47 18.13 -16.21
C PHE A 156 -3.80 17.60 -16.76
N GLU A 157 -4.24 18.05 -17.95
CA GLU A 157 -5.43 17.54 -18.63
C GLU A 157 -5.32 16.03 -18.92
N VAL A 158 -4.14 15.57 -19.39
CA VAL A 158 -3.86 14.15 -19.61
C VAL A 158 -3.94 13.37 -18.29
N LEU A 159 -3.40 13.93 -17.22
CA LEU A 159 -3.43 13.34 -15.89
C LEU A 159 -4.85 13.21 -15.34
N GLN A 160 -5.71 14.21 -15.57
CA GLN A 160 -7.13 14.17 -15.21
C GLN A 160 -7.89 13.08 -15.99
N LEU A 161 -7.57 12.88 -17.28
CA LEU A 161 -8.19 11.85 -18.10
C LEU A 161 -7.78 10.44 -17.64
N ILE A 162 -6.52 10.23 -17.28
CA ILE A 162 -6.01 8.98 -16.73
C ILE A 162 -6.67 8.70 -15.37
N TYR A 163 -6.75 9.70 -14.50
CA TYR A 163 -7.39 9.60 -13.19
C TYR A 163 -8.90 9.32 -13.31
N GLY A 164 -9.56 9.87 -14.32
CA GLY A 164 -10.95 9.59 -14.65
C GLY A 164 -11.21 8.20 -15.27
N GLY A 165 -10.20 7.33 -15.32
CA GLY A 165 -10.30 5.95 -15.81
C GLY A 165 -10.37 5.82 -17.33
N LYS A 166 -9.99 6.85 -18.09
CA LYS A 166 -9.93 6.76 -19.56
C LYS A 166 -8.61 6.10 -20.00
N THR A 167 -8.73 5.15 -20.91
CA THR A 167 -7.58 4.47 -21.51
C THR A 167 -6.91 5.32 -22.59
N ASN A 168 -5.64 5.01 -22.95
CA ASN A 168 -4.90 5.68 -24.02
C ASN A 168 -5.63 5.70 -25.38
N GLN A 169 -6.63 4.84 -25.61
CA GLN A 169 -7.46 4.85 -26.81
C GLN A 169 -8.61 5.86 -26.77
N GLN A 170 -8.89 6.44 -25.59
CA GLN A 170 -9.97 7.42 -25.35
C GLN A 170 -9.43 8.84 -25.13
N ILE A 171 -8.12 8.98 -25.11
CA ILE A 171 -7.38 10.23 -25.01
C ILE A 171 -6.91 10.66 -26.40
#